data_b79691b3969e5d186bc0cab3de6e6a01
#
_entry.id   b79691b3969e5d186bc0cab3de6e6a01
#
_cell.length_a   1.000
_cell.length_b   1.000
_cell.length_c   1.000
_cell.angle_alpha   90.00
_cell.angle_beta   90.00
_cell.angle_gamma   90.00
#
_symmetry.space_group_name_H-M   'P 1'
#
loop_
_entity.id
_entity.type
_entity.pdbx_description
1 polymer ?
#
loop_
_entity_poly.entity_id
_entity_poly.type
_entity_poly.pdbx_seq_one_letter_code
_entity_poly.pdbx_strand_id
1 'polypeptide(L)'
;MSMLSRLLTALEHTEGVEAVTLHANGPQSAPGVAFAEADRVAKNWDLGACLQVYIEAEHAVLLDDVGDGRCLRLEGASGHYGRWRHAVERHRPLIGRMHEEVA
;
A
#
# COMPACT_ATOMS: atom_id res chain seq x y z
N MET A 1 16.42 9.13 -12.82
CA MET A 1 15.49 8.58 -11.81
C MET A 1 14.08 8.66 -12.36
N SER A 2 13.35 7.57 -12.31
CA SER A 2 11.98 7.53 -12.82
C SER A 2 11.02 8.33 -11.94
N MET A 3 9.90 8.71 -12.51
CA MET A 3 8.82 9.36 -11.75
C MET A 3 8.32 8.44 -10.62
N LEU A 4 8.19 7.15 -10.89
CA LEU A 4 7.79 6.18 -9.87
C LEU A 4 8.77 6.15 -8.70
N SER A 5 10.08 6.10 -8.99
CA SER A 5 11.09 6.13 -7.94
C SER A 5 11.00 7.40 -7.10
N ARG A 6 10.72 8.54 -7.72
CA ARG A 6 10.54 9.81 -7.00
C ARG A 6 9.34 9.77 -6.07
N LEU A 7 8.23 9.19 -6.53
CA LEU A 7 7.03 9.06 -5.70
C LEU A 7 7.27 8.14 -4.51
N LEU A 8 7.94 7.02 -4.73
CA LEU A 8 8.27 6.10 -3.64
C LEU A 8 9.23 6.76 -2.64
N THR A 9 10.21 7.51 -3.12
CA THR A 9 11.12 8.26 -2.26
C THR A 9 10.37 9.31 -1.44
N ALA A 10 9.42 10.01 -2.04
CA ALA A 10 8.59 10.97 -1.33
C ALA A 10 7.81 10.31 -0.19
N LEU A 11 7.27 9.10 -0.42
CA LEU A 11 6.58 8.34 0.61
C LEU A 11 7.51 7.93 1.74
N GLU A 12 8.76 7.61 1.44
CA GLU A 12 9.76 7.26 2.46
C GLU A 12 10.04 8.40 3.43
N HIS A 13 9.80 9.64 3.02
CA HIS A 13 9.98 10.82 3.86
C HIS A 13 8.77 11.08 4.77
N THR A 14 7.73 10.29 4.68
CA THR A 14 6.58 10.38 5.59
C THR A 14 7.01 9.94 6.98
N GLU A 15 6.55 10.66 8.00
CA GLU A 15 6.93 10.39 9.38
C GLU A 15 6.64 8.94 9.78
N GLY A 16 7.62 8.27 10.35
CA GLY A 16 7.52 6.91 10.81
C GLY A 16 7.79 5.84 9.77
N VAL A 17 7.82 6.19 8.48
CA VAL A 17 8.07 5.23 7.41
C VAL A 17 9.56 4.86 7.36
N GLU A 18 9.85 3.57 7.39
CA GLU A 18 11.22 3.04 7.29
C GLU A 18 11.48 2.45 5.91
N ALA A 19 10.47 1.88 5.27
CA ALA A 19 10.61 1.28 3.95
C ALA A 19 9.32 1.40 3.15
N VAL A 20 9.47 1.60 1.85
CA VAL A 20 8.36 1.64 0.88
C VAL A 20 8.70 0.71 -0.27
N THR A 21 7.80 -0.20 -0.59
CA THR A 21 7.98 -1.13 -1.70
C THR A 21 6.70 -1.24 -2.51
N LEU A 22 6.83 -1.52 -3.80
CA LEU A 22 5.73 -1.79 -4.69
C LEU A 22 5.82 -3.24 -5.13
N HIS A 23 4.75 -4.01 -4.85
CA HIS A 23 4.72 -5.44 -5.10
C HIS A 23 3.66 -5.80 -6.11
N ALA A 24 3.87 -6.91 -6.80
CA ALA A 24 2.78 -7.59 -7.47
C ALA A 24 1.82 -8.15 -6.41
N ASN A 25 0.53 -7.95 -6.60
CA ASN A 25 -0.50 -8.39 -5.66
C ASN A 25 -1.10 -9.73 -6.12
N GLY A 26 -0.26 -10.75 -6.20
CA GLY A 26 -0.68 -12.08 -6.59
C GLY A 26 -1.30 -12.85 -5.42
N PRO A 27 -2.10 -13.91 -5.71
CA PRO A 27 -2.82 -14.64 -4.67
C PRO A 27 -1.93 -15.37 -3.68
N GLN A 28 -0.68 -15.63 -4.04
CA GLN A 28 0.29 -16.31 -3.15
C GLN A 28 1.28 -15.35 -2.50
N SER A 29 1.23 -14.07 -2.84
CA SER A 29 2.07 -13.07 -2.18
C SER A 29 1.52 -12.77 -0.78
N ALA A 30 2.38 -12.34 0.14
CA ALA A 30 1.93 -11.95 1.47
C ALA A 30 0.88 -10.82 1.42
N PRO A 31 1.05 -9.75 0.60
CA PRO A 31 -0.01 -8.77 0.43
C PRO A 31 -1.30 -9.35 -0.15
N GLY A 32 -1.19 -10.25 -1.11
CA GLY A 32 -2.36 -10.89 -1.71
C GLY A 32 -3.16 -11.70 -0.70
N VAL A 33 -2.50 -12.43 0.18
CA VAL A 33 -3.15 -13.18 1.25
C VAL A 33 -3.86 -12.22 2.22
N ALA A 34 -3.20 -11.13 2.60
CA ALA A 34 -3.79 -10.14 3.51
C ALA A 34 -5.04 -9.50 2.90
N PHE A 35 -5.00 -9.13 1.63
CA PHE A 35 -6.16 -8.56 0.94
C PHE A 35 -7.29 -9.57 0.78
N ALA A 36 -6.98 -10.83 0.51
CA ALA A 36 -7.99 -11.88 0.40
C ALA A 36 -8.75 -12.07 1.72
N GLU A 37 -8.05 -12.07 2.85
CA GLU A 37 -8.69 -12.16 4.15
C GLU A 37 -9.54 -10.93 4.47
N ALA A 38 -9.03 -9.75 4.19
CA ALA A 38 -9.76 -8.51 4.40
C ALA A 38 -10.99 -8.41 3.48
N ASP A 39 -10.87 -8.84 2.22
CA ASP A 39 -12.00 -8.89 1.29
C ASP A 39 -13.11 -9.82 1.79
N ARG A 40 -12.75 -10.95 2.37
CA ARG A 40 -13.73 -11.88 2.95
C ARG A 40 -14.54 -11.20 4.05
N VAL A 41 -13.88 -10.49 4.94
CA VAL A 41 -14.53 -9.73 6.01
C VAL A 41 -15.40 -8.61 5.43
N ALA A 42 -14.88 -7.86 4.49
CA ALA A 42 -15.61 -6.75 3.87
C ALA A 42 -16.88 -7.23 3.16
N LYS A 43 -16.82 -8.37 2.48
CA LYS A 43 -17.98 -8.95 1.81
C LYS A 43 -19.05 -9.39 2.81
N ASN A 44 -18.64 -9.97 3.95
CA ASN A 44 -19.58 -10.37 4.99
C ASN A 44 -20.35 -9.17 5.57
N TRP A 45 -19.79 -7.99 5.47
CA TRP A 45 -20.39 -6.74 5.98
C TRP A 45 -20.92 -5.84 4.87
N ASP A 46 -20.98 -6.32 3.62
CA ASP A 46 -21.44 -5.56 2.46
C ASP A 46 -20.67 -4.24 2.24
N LEU A 47 -19.37 -4.26 2.47
CA LEU A 47 -18.52 -3.07 2.34
C LEU A 47 -17.90 -2.91 0.96
N GLY A 48 -18.05 -3.91 0.08
CA GLY A 48 -17.37 -3.93 -1.21
C GLY A 48 -15.95 -4.46 -1.12
N ALA A 49 -15.12 -4.14 -2.10
CA ALA A 49 -13.73 -4.61 -2.15
C ALA A 49 -12.86 -3.87 -1.14
N CYS A 50 -11.92 -4.58 -0.54
CA CYS A 50 -10.93 -3.97 0.36
C CYS A 50 -9.88 -3.22 -0.45
N LEU A 51 -9.70 -1.96 -0.15
CA LEU A 51 -8.72 -1.11 -0.85
C LEU A 51 -7.43 -0.92 -0.06
N GLN A 52 -7.47 -1.13 1.24
CA GLN A 52 -6.33 -0.85 2.10
C GLN A 52 -6.38 -1.75 3.33
N VAL A 53 -5.23 -2.25 3.73
CA VAL A 53 -5.08 -3.03 4.97
C VAL A 53 -4.02 -2.35 5.83
N TYR A 54 -4.34 -2.12 7.08
CA TYR A 54 -3.38 -1.59 8.04
C TYR A 54 -3.26 -2.54 9.21
N ILE A 55 -2.04 -2.91 9.54
CA ILE A 55 -1.75 -3.77 10.68
C ILE A 55 -0.81 -3.02 11.60
N GLU A 56 -1.24 -2.83 12.84
CA GLU A 56 -0.41 -2.18 13.84
C GLU A 56 -0.10 -3.17 14.97
N ALA A 57 1.19 -3.32 15.22
CA ALA A 57 1.74 -4.11 16.31
C ALA A 57 2.88 -3.30 16.92
N GLU A 58 3.98 -3.91 17.31
CA GLU A 58 5.19 -3.15 17.71
C GLU A 58 5.70 -2.33 16.53
N HIS A 59 5.61 -2.89 15.33
CA HIS A 59 5.81 -2.19 14.07
C HIS A 59 4.49 -2.17 13.31
N ALA A 60 4.41 -1.34 12.30
CA ALA A 60 3.20 -1.20 11.50
C ALA A 60 3.47 -1.44 10.02
N VAL A 61 2.46 -1.97 9.33
CA VAL A 61 2.48 -2.15 7.88
C VAL A 61 1.17 -1.62 7.32
N LEU A 62 1.26 -0.82 6.28
CA LEU A 62 0.11 -0.39 5.49
C LEU A 62 0.25 -0.94 4.08
N LEU A 63 -0.78 -1.63 3.62
CA LEU A 63 -0.88 -2.17 2.27
C LEU A 63 -1.99 -1.43 1.53
N ASP A 64 -1.68 -0.91 0.36
CA ASP A 64 -2.66 -0.18 -0.44
C ASP A 64 -2.74 -0.78 -1.84
N ASP A 65 -3.96 -1.08 -2.28
CA ASP A 65 -4.21 -1.52 -3.64
C ASP A 65 -4.16 -0.29 -4.55
N VAL A 66 -3.08 -0.16 -5.29
CA VAL A 66 -2.91 0.97 -6.21
C VAL A 66 -3.44 0.66 -7.61
N GLY A 67 -4.05 -0.49 -7.79
CA GLY A 67 -4.60 -0.92 -9.07
C GLY A 67 -3.58 -1.69 -9.91
N ASP A 68 -4.07 -2.22 -11.03
CA ASP A 68 -3.22 -2.93 -12.00
C ASP A 68 -2.50 -4.16 -11.43
N GLY A 69 -3.12 -4.80 -10.43
CA GLY A 69 -2.54 -5.98 -9.78
C GLY A 69 -1.30 -5.66 -8.96
N ARG A 70 -1.15 -4.43 -8.48
CA ARG A 70 -0.01 -4.00 -7.66
C ARG A 70 -0.45 -3.51 -6.30
N CYS A 71 0.41 -3.69 -5.33
CA CYS A 71 0.22 -3.27 -3.95
C CYS A 71 1.39 -2.42 -3.49
N LEU A 72 1.08 -1.28 -2.92
CA LEU A 72 2.06 -0.42 -2.26
C LEU A 72 2.15 -0.84 -0.80
N ARG A 73 3.38 -1.04 -0.30
CA ARG A 73 3.61 -1.42 1.08
C ARG A 73 4.47 -0.38 1.77
N LEU A 74 3.95 0.20 2.85
CA LEU A 74 4.71 1.03 3.78
C LEU A 74 4.91 0.24 5.06
N GLU A 75 6.13 0.26 5.59
CA GLU A 75 6.38 -0.33 6.91
C GLU A 75 7.25 0.59 7.74
N GLY A 76 7.09 0.53 9.04
CA GLY A 76 7.86 1.35 9.96
C GLY A 76 7.25 1.36 11.36
N ALA A 77 7.37 2.53 12.03
CA ALA A 77 6.90 2.71 13.38
C ALA A 77 5.38 2.76 13.46
N SER A 78 4.82 2.20 14.51
CA SER A 78 3.38 2.28 14.78
C SER A 78 2.99 3.71 15.20
N GLY A 79 1.68 4.00 15.16
CA GLY A 79 1.14 5.27 15.64
C GLY A 79 1.06 6.37 14.59
N HIS A 80 1.27 6.06 13.31
CA HIS A 80 1.29 7.07 12.23
C HIS A 80 0.26 6.79 11.13
N TYR A 81 -0.77 6.01 11.40
CA TYR A 81 -1.70 5.59 10.36
C TYR A 81 -2.32 6.74 9.57
N GLY A 82 -2.78 7.76 10.26
CA GLY A 82 -3.44 8.90 9.58
C GLY A 82 -2.52 9.60 8.59
N ARG A 83 -1.26 9.79 8.96
CA ARG A 83 -0.25 10.40 8.08
C ARG A 83 0.09 9.50 6.90
N TRP A 84 0.25 8.20 7.17
CA TRP A 84 0.55 7.24 6.12
C TRP A 84 -0.60 7.13 5.13
N ARG A 85 -1.81 7.02 5.64
CA ARG A 85 -3.01 6.95 4.81
C ARG A 85 -3.14 8.19 3.92
N HIS A 86 -2.96 9.37 4.48
CA HIS A 86 -3.04 10.62 3.74
C HIS A 86 -1.99 10.67 2.63
N ALA A 87 -0.75 10.31 2.94
CA ALA A 87 0.33 10.32 1.97
C ALA A 87 0.06 9.32 0.82
N VAL A 88 -0.40 8.11 1.16
CA VAL A 88 -0.72 7.09 0.17
C VAL A 88 -1.88 7.55 -0.72
N GLU A 89 -2.94 8.08 -0.14
CA GLU A 89 -4.10 8.54 -0.90
C GLU A 89 -3.75 9.66 -1.87
N ARG A 90 -2.82 10.53 -1.51
CA ARG A 90 -2.33 11.58 -2.40
C ARG A 90 -1.59 11.03 -3.61
N HIS A 91 -0.87 9.95 -3.44
CA HIS A 91 0.00 9.40 -4.49
C HIS A 91 -0.64 8.25 -5.27
N ARG A 92 -1.68 7.62 -4.72
CA ARG A 92 -2.32 6.45 -5.33
C ARG A 92 -2.71 6.67 -6.79
N PRO A 93 -3.40 7.76 -7.15
CA PRO A 93 -3.82 7.94 -8.56
C PRO A 93 -2.65 7.99 -9.52
N LEU A 94 -1.55 8.61 -9.12
CA LEU A 94 -0.36 8.70 -9.96
C LEU A 94 0.35 7.35 -10.07
N ILE A 95 0.53 6.65 -8.96
CA ILE A 95 1.18 5.34 -8.97
C ILE A 95 0.37 4.35 -9.79
N GLY A 96 -0.95 4.36 -9.64
CA GLY A 96 -1.84 3.47 -10.37
C GLY A 96 -1.81 3.66 -11.88
N ARG A 97 -1.46 4.86 -12.34
CA ARG A 97 -1.35 5.16 -13.77
C ARG A 97 0.02 4.83 -14.34
N MET A 98 1.01 4.68 -13.49
CA MET A 98 2.36 4.40 -13.94
C MET A 98 2.53 2.92 -14.19
N HIS A 99 2.73 2.57 -15.44
CA HIS A 99 3.27 1.27 -15.77
C HIS A 99 4.72 1.25 -15.33
N GLU A 100 5.20 0.07 -14.98
CA GLU A 100 6.61 -0.11 -14.72
C GLU A 100 7.38 0.52 -15.86
N GLU A 101 8.16 1.54 -15.54
CA GLU A 101 9.10 2.04 -16.53
C GLU A 101 10.14 0.96 -16.69
N VAL A 102 9.99 0.22 -17.76
CA VAL A 102 11.07 -0.64 -18.20
C VAL A 102 12.18 0.29 -18.63
N ALA A 103 13.16 0.36 -17.81
CA ALA A 103 14.32 1.17 -18.12
C ALA A 103 14.96 0.66 -19.41
#